data_f9103793984dbbc6d846793eb5c88920
#
_entry.id   f9103793984dbbc6d846793eb5c88920
#
_cell.length_a   1.000
_cell.length_b   1.000
_cell.length_c   1.000
_cell.angle_alpha   90.00
_cell.angle_beta   90.00
_cell.angle_gamma   90.00
#
_symmetry.space_group_name_H-M   'P 1'
#
loop_
_entity.id
_entity.type
_entity.pdbx_description
1 polymer ?
#
loop_
_entity_poly.entity_id
_entity_poly.type
_entity_poly.pdbx_seq_one_letter_code
_entity_poly.pdbx_strand_id
1 'polypeptide(L)'
;MRKKAKQVDAYIELLLRYNTTHNLLKRTTKQEIIDNDIKDVLPFYNEFKDAKTVLDYGSGAGIPGILLAIEHPNINFVIAESIQKKAFFIKRAAQHIGLGNTKVLHTRISKRSTLGPFDIITNRAVGTTKTTINNSQQLLKGSGFFLLFKGKEKTINPVSYTHLRAHETP
;
A
#
# COMPACT_ATOMS: atom_id res chain seq x y z
N MET A 1 13.60 16.57 -1.94
CA MET A 1 12.23 16.96 -2.29
C MET A 1 11.92 16.84 -3.79
N ARG A 2 12.66 17.47 -4.72
CA ARG A 2 12.36 17.43 -6.18
C ARG A 2 12.31 16.02 -6.80
N LYS A 3 13.14 15.05 -6.35
CA LYS A 3 13.16 13.68 -6.90
C LYS A 3 11.86 12.93 -6.56
N LYS A 4 11.43 12.95 -5.30
CA LYS A 4 10.19 12.27 -4.86
C LYS A 4 8.95 12.81 -5.58
N ALA A 5 8.82 14.13 -5.72
CA ALA A 5 7.73 14.75 -6.46
C ALA A 5 7.69 14.28 -7.93
N LYS A 6 8.83 14.22 -8.61
CA LYS A 6 8.93 13.69 -9.98
C LYS A 6 8.53 12.21 -10.06
N GLN A 7 8.91 11.40 -9.08
CA GLN A 7 8.53 9.99 -9.02
C GLN A 7 7.02 9.81 -8.84
N VAL A 8 6.39 10.63 -7.97
CA VAL A 8 4.92 10.62 -7.78
C VAL A 8 4.22 11.05 -9.06
N ASP A 9 4.67 12.13 -9.71
CA ASP A 9 4.08 12.59 -10.98
C ASP A 9 4.19 11.51 -12.08
N ALA A 10 5.36 10.93 -12.28
CA ALA A 10 5.58 9.87 -13.26
C ALA A 10 4.74 8.61 -12.96
N TYR A 11 4.58 8.26 -11.67
CA TYR A 11 3.69 7.18 -11.27
C TYR A 11 2.22 7.46 -11.63
N ILE A 12 1.71 8.66 -11.34
CA ILE A 12 0.33 9.04 -11.65
C ILE A 12 0.09 9.02 -13.17
N GLU A 13 1.00 9.57 -13.96
CA GLU A 13 0.91 9.57 -15.42
C GLU A 13 0.86 8.14 -15.98
N LEU A 14 1.75 7.27 -15.49
CA LEU A 14 1.74 5.87 -15.89
C LEU A 14 0.44 5.17 -15.48
N LEU A 15 -0.05 5.42 -14.26
CA LEU A 15 -1.28 4.87 -13.73
C LEU A 15 -2.49 5.27 -14.58
N LEU A 16 -2.64 6.55 -14.90
CA LEU A 16 -3.72 7.04 -15.76
C LEU A 16 -3.69 6.40 -17.12
N ARG A 17 -2.50 6.32 -17.77
CA ARG A 17 -2.34 5.68 -19.07
C ARG A 17 -2.75 4.20 -19.05
N TYR A 18 -2.34 3.44 -18.02
CA TYR A 18 -2.73 2.03 -17.91
C TYR A 18 -4.21 1.86 -17.53
N ASN A 19 -4.76 2.81 -16.80
CA ASN A 19 -6.15 2.76 -16.34
C ASN A 19 -7.15 2.82 -17.50
N THR A 20 -6.80 3.47 -18.62
CA THR A 20 -7.68 3.53 -19.81
C THR A 20 -8.04 2.16 -20.39
N THR A 21 -7.15 1.17 -20.22
CA THR A 21 -7.33 -0.18 -20.79
C THR A 21 -7.54 -1.27 -19.76
N HIS A 22 -7.08 -1.06 -18.52
CA HIS A 22 -7.01 -2.14 -17.53
C HIS A 22 -7.92 -1.98 -16.30
N ASN A 23 -8.63 -0.85 -16.16
CA ASN A 23 -9.51 -0.58 -15.03
C ASN A 23 -8.83 -0.88 -13.67
N LEU A 24 -7.66 -0.27 -13.41
CA LEU A 24 -6.88 -0.47 -12.20
C LEU A 24 -7.56 0.17 -10.99
N LEU A 25 -8.20 1.33 -11.21
CA LEU A 25 -8.94 2.11 -10.21
C LEU A 25 -10.06 2.93 -10.87
N LYS A 26 -10.97 3.45 -10.04
CA LYS A 26 -12.14 4.22 -10.51
C LYS A 26 -11.83 5.69 -10.84
N ARG A 27 -10.60 6.16 -10.61
CA ARG A 27 -10.20 7.56 -10.88
C ARG A 27 -9.80 7.71 -12.33
N THR A 28 -10.15 8.83 -12.93
CA THR A 28 -9.88 9.12 -14.35
C THR A 28 -8.99 10.33 -14.55
N THR A 29 -8.78 11.14 -13.51
CA THR A 29 -7.96 12.34 -13.58
C THR A 29 -6.85 12.34 -12.52
N LYS A 30 -5.77 13.09 -12.79
CA LYS A 30 -4.67 13.31 -11.86
C LYS A 30 -5.18 13.91 -10.54
N GLN A 31 -6.07 14.89 -10.63
CA GLN A 31 -6.61 15.56 -9.45
C GLN A 31 -7.40 14.62 -8.56
N GLU A 32 -8.23 13.74 -9.14
CA GLU A 32 -8.97 12.72 -8.37
C GLU A 32 -8.04 11.75 -7.64
N ILE A 33 -6.93 11.33 -8.28
CA ILE A 33 -5.92 10.47 -7.64
C ILE A 33 -5.26 11.21 -6.47
N ILE A 34 -4.89 12.47 -6.66
CA ILE A 34 -4.29 13.29 -5.59
C ILE A 34 -5.27 13.42 -4.42
N ASP A 35 -6.51 13.80 -4.67
CA ASP A 35 -7.48 14.15 -3.63
C ASP A 35 -8.03 12.92 -2.87
N ASN A 36 -8.17 11.78 -3.54
CA ASN A 36 -8.81 10.60 -2.95
C ASN A 36 -7.85 9.46 -2.60
N ASP A 37 -6.61 9.51 -3.10
CA ASP A 37 -5.69 8.40 -2.94
C ASP A 37 -4.36 8.86 -2.29
N ILE A 38 -3.75 9.94 -2.79
CA ILE A 38 -2.47 10.41 -2.24
C ILE A 38 -2.66 11.14 -0.91
N LYS A 39 -3.62 12.07 -0.84
CA LYS A 39 -3.91 12.81 0.40
C LYS A 39 -4.30 11.91 1.57
N ASP A 40 -4.89 10.75 1.29
CA ASP A 40 -5.23 9.76 2.32
C ASP A 40 -3.99 9.10 2.94
N VAL A 41 -2.87 9.05 2.23
CA VAL A 41 -1.63 8.39 2.68
C VAL A 41 -0.66 9.36 3.37
N LEU A 42 -0.60 10.61 2.91
CA LEU A 42 0.35 11.62 3.40
C LEU A 42 0.41 11.78 4.94
N PRO A 43 -0.72 11.83 5.67
CA PRO A 43 -0.70 12.03 7.12
C PRO A 43 0.04 10.93 7.90
N PHE A 44 0.20 9.74 7.29
CA PHE A 44 0.76 8.56 7.94
C PHE A 44 2.23 8.32 7.64
N TYR A 45 2.90 9.17 6.88
CA TYR A 45 4.31 8.97 6.54
C TYR A 45 5.21 8.83 7.77
N ASN A 46 4.95 9.58 8.83
CA ASN A 46 5.74 9.51 10.06
C ASN A 46 5.64 8.17 10.80
N GLU A 47 4.56 7.39 10.61
CA GLU A 47 4.38 6.08 11.23
C GLU A 47 5.44 5.05 10.76
N PHE A 48 6.09 5.31 9.62
CA PHE A 48 7.06 4.41 9.01
C PHE A 48 8.52 4.70 9.37
N LYS A 49 8.82 5.80 10.09
CA LYS A 49 10.20 6.29 10.33
C LYS A 49 11.14 5.26 10.93
N ASP A 50 10.64 4.37 11.81
CA ASP A 50 11.43 3.38 12.53
C ASP A 50 11.33 1.96 11.92
N ALA A 51 10.53 1.81 10.85
CA ALA A 51 10.36 0.53 10.16
C ALA A 51 11.55 0.22 9.25
N LYS A 52 11.84 -1.08 9.09
CA LYS A 52 12.82 -1.59 8.12
C LYS A 52 12.15 -2.40 7.02
N THR A 53 11.03 -3.04 7.33
CA THR A 53 10.31 -3.93 6.42
C THR A 53 8.80 -3.69 6.51
N VAL A 54 8.16 -3.51 5.36
CA VAL A 54 6.72 -3.25 5.26
C VAL A 54 6.09 -4.19 4.24
N LEU A 55 4.94 -4.75 4.58
CA LEU A 55 4.06 -5.45 3.64
C LEU A 55 2.87 -4.56 3.29
N ASP A 56 2.69 -4.28 2.01
CA ASP A 56 1.44 -3.70 1.49
C ASP A 56 0.58 -4.83 0.91
N TYR A 57 -0.52 -5.14 1.58
CA TYR A 57 -1.37 -6.28 1.32
C TYR A 57 -2.60 -5.92 0.50
N GLY A 58 -2.68 -6.43 -0.74
CA GLY A 58 -3.78 -6.12 -1.65
C GLY A 58 -3.72 -4.69 -2.18
N SER A 59 -2.56 -4.30 -2.65
CA SER A 59 -2.19 -2.93 -3.03
C SER A 59 -3.02 -2.33 -4.18
N GLY A 60 -3.75 -3.14 -4.94
CA GLY A 60 -4.58 -2.69 -6.05
C GLY A 60 -3.77 -2.04 -7.17
N ALA A 61 -3.85 -0.72 -7.29
CA ALA A 61 -3.04 0.04 -8.23
C ALA A 61 -1.63 0.36 -7.70
N GLY A 62 -1.24 -0.15 -6.52
CA GLY A 62 0.04 0.15 -5.87
C GLY A 62 -0.06 1.21 -4.79
N ILE A 63 -1.25 1.51 -4.30
CA ILE A 63 -1.49 2.51 -3.25
C ILE A 63 -2.00 1.81 -1.98
N PRO A 64 -1.35 1.98 -0.83
CA PRO A 64 -0.32 2.99 -0.52
C PRO A 64 1.12 2.59 -0.84
N GLY A 65 1.43 1.33 -1.16
CA GLY A 65 2.77 0.77 -1.20
C GLY A 65 3.80 1.54 -2.04
N ILE A 66 3.46 1.94 -3.28
CA ILE A 66 4.35 2.74 -4.15
C ILE A 66 4.64 4.12 -3.55
N LEU A 67 3.63 4.79 -3.01
CA LEU A 67 3.78 6.13 -2.41
C LEU A 67 4.69 6.08 -1.18
N LEU A 68 4.48 5.07 -0.32
CA LEU A 68 5.30 4.84 0.86
C LEU A 68 6.74 4.49 0.49
N ALA A 69 6.95 3.69 -0.55
CA ALA A 69 8.29 3.33 -1.02
C ALA A 69 9.04 4.53 -1.62
N ILE A 70 8.36 5.46 -2.28
CA ILE A 70 8.93 6.74 -2.74
C ILE A 70 9.36 7.58 -1.54
N GLU A 71 8.48 7.67 -0.51
CA GLU A 71 8.74 8.50 0.67
C GLU A 71 9.87 7.95 1.53
N HIS A 72 9.99 6.62 1.66
CA HIS A 72 10.92 5.93 2.54
C HIS A 72 11.92 5.04 1.78
N PRO A 73 12.92 5.61 1.09
CA PRO A 73 13.84 4.86 0.23
C PRO A 73 14.72 3.85 0.98
N ASN A 74 14.85 3.97 2.31
CA ASN A 74 15.64 3.09 3.16
C ASN A 74 14.82 1.94 3.78
N ILE A 75 13.51 1.89 3.53
CA ILE A 75 12.62 0.82 4.00
C ILE A 75 12.38 -0.17 2.86
N ASN A 76 12.44 -1.46 3.14
CA ASN A 76 12.13 -2.51 2.17
C ASN A 76 10.63 -2.79 2.14
N PHE A 77 10.00 -2.60 0.99
CA PHE A 77 8.59 -2.83 0.78
C PHE A 77 8.36 -4.14 0.00
N VAL A 78 7.49 -4.99 0.54
CA VAL A 78 6.89 -6.10 -0.20
C VAL A 78 5.46 -5.70 -0.53
N ILE A 79 5.14 -5.66 -1.82
CA ILE A 79 3.81 -5.29 -2.31
C ILE A 79 3.15 -6.56 -2.86
N ALA A 80 2.11 -7.05 -2.19
CA ALA A 80 1.40 -8.26 -2.55
C ALA A 80 0.05 -7.93 -3.19
N GLU A 81 -0.16 -8.39 -4.42
CA GLU A 81 -1.40 -8.22 -5.16
C GLU A 81 -1.83 -9.55 -5.81
N SER A 82 -3.08 -9.91 -5.62
CA SER A 82 -3.62 -11.20 -6.10
C SER A 82 -4.09 -11.19 -7.56
N ILE A 83 -4.33 -10.02 -8.12
CA ILE A 83 -4.79 -9.86 -9.49
C ILE A 83 -3.58 -9.63 -10.40
N GLN A 84 -3.31 -10.58 -11.30
CA GLN A 84 -2.13 -10.60 -12.16
C GLN A 84 -1.88 -9.29 -12.91
N LYS A 85 -2.89 -8.72 -13.56
CA LYS A 85 -2.74 -7.47 -14.31
C LYS A 85 -2.36 -6.28 -13.42
N LYS A 86 -2.84 -6.25 -12.17
CA LYS A 86 -2.50 -5.21 -11.20
C LYS A 86 -1.08 -5.40 -10.67
N ALA A 87 -0.70 -6.64 -10.31
CA ALA A 87 0.67 -6.95 -9.90
C ALA A 87 1.68 -6.62 -11.00
N PHE A 88 1.35 -6.93 -12.26
CA PHE A 88 2.17 -6.55 -13.41
C PHE A 88 2.34 -5.04 -13.52
N PHE A 89 1.23 -4.28 -13.42
CA PHE A 89 1.28 -2.81 -13.43
C PHE A 89 2.18 -2.27 -12.33
N ILE A 90 1.99 -2.72 -11.06
CA ILE A 90 2.78 -2.26 -9.93
C ILE A 90 4.28 -2.51 -10.17
N LYS A 91 4.64 -3.68 -10.67
CA LYS A 91 6.03 -4.01 -11.01
C LYS A 91 6.59 -3.07 -12.07
N ARG A 92 5.84 -2.80 -13.13
CA ARG A 92 6.22 -1.86 -14.20
C ARG A 92 6.36 -0.44 -13.68
N ALA A 93 5.43 0.00 -12.81
CA ALA A 93 5.49 1.32 -12.21
C ALA A 93 6.73 1.49 -11.32
N ALA A 94 7.01 0.54 -10.43
CA ALA A 94 8.20 0.56 -9.58
C ALA A 94 9.50 0.65 -10.39
N GLN A 95 9.61 -0.13 -11.48
CA GLN A 95 10.75 -0.09 -12.41
C GLN A 95 10.85 1.26 -13.12
N HIS A 96 9.74 1.77 -13.66
CA HIS A 96 9.70 3.02 -14.43
C HIS A 96 10.13 4.23 -13.61
N ILE A 97 9.76 4.30 -12.34
CA ILE A 97 10.13 5.40 -11.44
C ILE A 97 11.42 5.13 -10.64
N GLY A 98 12.09 4.01 -10.90
CA GLY A 98 13.39 3.69 -10.31
C GLY A 98 13.34 3.38 -8.81
N LEU A 99 12.32 2.64 -8.32
CA LEU A 99 12.28 2.15 -6.94
C LEU A 99 13.16 0.91 -6.78
N GLY A 100 14.25 1.03 -6.04
CA GLY A 100 15.13 -0.09 -5.69
C GLY A 100 14.73 -0.84 -4.41
N ASN A 101 13.81 -0.29 -3.64
CA ASN A 101 13.40 -0.77 -2.32
C ASN A 101 12.04 -1.51 -2.33
N THR A 102 11.57 -1.95 -3.50
CA THR A 102 10.28 -2.65 -3.64
C THR A 102 10.43 -4.03 -4.23
N LYS A 103 9.75 -5.01 -3.64
CA LYS A 103 9.53 -6.35 -4.20
C LYS A 103 8.05 -6.56 -4.43
N VAL A 104 7.63 -6.71 -5.67
CA VAL A 104 6.22 -6.93 -6.04
C VAL A 104 5.97 -8.41 -6.22
N LEU A 105 4.95 -8.94 -5.54
CA LEU A 105 4.55 -10.35 -5.57
C LEU A 105 3.12 -10.46 -6.13
N HIS A 106 2.96 -11.25 -7.18
CA HIS A 106 1.65 -11.72 -7.60
C HIS A 106 1.24 -12.89 -6.71
N THR A 107 0.56 -12.59 -5.62
CA THR A 107 0.15 -13.60 -4.64
C THR A 107 -1.03 -13.13 -3.81
N ARG A 108 -1.79 -14.07 -3.29
CA ARG A 108 -2.83 -13.84 -2.28
C ARG A 108 -2.26 -14.15 -0.89
N ILE A 109 -2.32 -13.17 0.00
CA ILE A 109 -1.94 -13.37 1.40
C ILE A 109 -3.02 -14.20 2.12
N SER A 110 -2.57 -15.20 2.87
CA SER A 110 -3.42 -16.10 3.63
C SER A 110 -2.69 -16.54 4.90
N LYS A 111 -3.39 -17.25 5.80
CA LYS A 111 -2.79 -17.85 7.01
C LYS A 111 -1.61 -18.77 6.74
N ARG A 112 -1.48 -19.29 5.50
CA ARG A 112 -0.38 -20.20 5.08
C ARG A 112 0.80 -19.45 4.44
N SER A 113 0.71 -18.13 4.30
CA SER A 113 1.82 -17.35 3.76
C SER A 113 3.00 -17.36 4.71
N THR A 114 4.22 -17.47 4.14
CA THR A 114 5.49 -17.59 4.89
C THR A 114 6.43 -16.39 4.66
N LEU A 115 5.87 -15.29 4.21
CA LEU A 115 6.62 -14.03 4.01
C LEU A 115 6.94 -13.37 5.35
N GLY A 116 7.93 -12.51 5.36
CA GLY A 116 8.24 -11.67 6.53
C GLY A 116 9.29 -12.25 7.45
N PRO A 117 9.31 -11.87 8.73
CA PRO A 117 8.36 -10.98 9.40
C PRO A 117 8.52 -9.50 9.05
N PHE A 118 7.41 -8.73 9.17
CA PHE A 118 7.34 -7.31 8.85
C PHE A 118 7.17 -6.44 10.09
N ASP A 119 7.72 -5.22 10.05
CA ASP A 119 7.51 -4.20 11.10
C ASP A 119 6.11 -3.61 10.99
N ILE A 120 5.64 -3.38 9.76
CA ILE A 120 4.32 -2.81 9.50
C ILE A 120 3.65 -3.62 8.39
N ILE A 121 2.36 -3.87 8.56
CA ILE A 121 1.50 -4.40 7.49
C ILE A 121 0.46 -3.34 7.17
N THR A 122 0.43 -2.89 5.92
CA THR A 122 -0.58 -1.97 5.42
C THR A 122 -1.60 -2.70 4.56
N ASN A 123 -2.83 -2.20 4.58
CA ASN A 123 -3.90 -2.65 3.71
C ASN A 123 -4.85 -1.49 3.40
N ARG A 124 -5.34 -1.43 2.17
CA ARG A 124 -6.35 -0.46 1.75
C ARG A 124 -7.47 -1.16 1.00
N ALA A 125 -8.68 -1.13 1.60
CA ALA A 125 -9.93 -1.59 0.98
C ALA A 125 -9.97 -3.06 0.52
N VAL A 126 -9.22 -3.99 1.15
CA VAL A 126 -9.31 -5.43 0.88
C VAL A 126 -10.01 -6.11 2.06
N GLY A 127 -11.25 -6.55 1.85
CA GLY A 127 -12.00 -7.29 2.87
C GLY A 127 -12.30 -6.50 4.14
N THR A 128 -12.66 -7.21 5.21
CA THR A 128 -12.85 -6.62 6.53
C THR A 128 -11.50 -6.53 7.27
N THR A 129 -11.41 -5.65 8.26
CA THR A 129 -10.26 -5.57 9.19
C THR A 129 -9.94 -6.94 9.78
N LYS A 130 -10.96 -7.67 10.27
CA LYS A 130 -10.83 -9.01 10.83
C LYS A 130 -10.22 -10.01 9.83
N THR A 131 -10.67 -10.00 8.58
CA THR A 131 -10.13 -10.88 7.53
C THR A 131 -8.68 -10.55 7.21
N THR A 132 -8.32 -9.27 7.13
CA THR A 132 -6.95 -8.82 6.88
C THR A 132 -6.03 -9.31 7.99
N ILE A 133 -6.37 -9.04 9.25
CA ILE A 133 -5.59 -9.48 10.42
C ILE A 133 -5.44 -10.99 10.45
N ASN A 134 -6.55 -11.75 10.35
CA ASN A 134 -6.54 -13.22 10.39
C ASN A 134 -5.67 -13.86 9.30
N ASN A 135 -5.53 -13.21 8.15
CA ASN A 135 -4.73 -13.72 7.03
C ASN A 135 -3.24 -13.35 7.11
N SER A 136 -2.87 -12.34 7.91
CA SER A 136 -1.51 -11.79 7.86
C SER A 136 -0.84 -11.58 9.22
N GLN A 137 -1.52 -11.79 10.35
CA GLN A 137 -0.94 -11.57 11.68
C GLN A 137 0.35 -12.38 11.93
N GLN A 138 0.46 -13.59 11.40
CA GLN A 138 1.66 -14.44 11.50
C GLN A 138 2.87 -13.86 10.74
N LEU A 139 2.65 -12.88 9.87
CA LEU A 139 3.68 -12.20 9.09
C LEU A 139 4.20 -10.95 9.80
N LEU A 140 3.59 -10.57 10.92
CA LEU A 140 3.95 -9.37 11.69
C LEU A 140 5.00 -9.74 12.73
N LYS A 141 5.99 -8.87 12.95
CA LYS A 141 6.91 -8.98 14.10
C LYS A 141 6.16 -8.79 15.40
N GLY A 142 6.67 -9.33 16.52
CA GLY A 142 6.05 -9.15 17.84
C GLY A 142 5.89 -7.69 18.27
N SER A 143 6.79 -6.80 17.84
CA SER A 143 6.70 -5.34 18.06
C SER A 143 6.04 -4.58 16.91
N GLY A 144 5.60 -5.30 15.87
CA GLY A 144 5.00 -4.69 14.68
C GLY A 144 3.54 -4.31 14.87
N PHE A 145 3.00 -3.60 13.88
CA PHE A 145 1.61 -3.17 13.89
C PHE A 145 0.96 -3.16 12.50
N PHE A 146 -0.37 -3.16 12.50
CA PHE A 146 -1.18 -2.95 11.30
C PHE A 146 -1.52 -1.47 11.14
N LEU A 147 -1.34 -0.93 9.94
CA LEU A 147 -1.85 0.37 9.52
C LEU A 147 -2.88 0.16 8.41
N LEU A 148 -4.16 0.15 8.77
CA LEU A 148 -5.26 -0.20 7.87
C LEU A 148 -6.02 1.05 7.43
N PHE A 149 -5.94 1.37 6.13
CA PHE A 149 -6.65 2.48 5.53
C PHE A 149 -8.09 2.07 5.24
N LYS A 150 -9.05 2.62 6.00
CA LYS A 150 -10.48 2.42 5.77
C LYS A 150 -10.99 3.45 4.78
N GLY A 151 -11.84 3.02 3.82
CA GLY A 151 -12.55 3.97 2.96
C GLY A 151 -13.46 4.89 3.77
N LYS A 152 -13.79 6.05 3.21
CA LYS A 152 -14.74 6.99 3.81
C LYS A 152 -16.05 6.27 4.07
N GLU A 153 -16.36 5.97 5.33
CA GLU A 153 -17.73 5.67 5.73
C GLU A 153 -18.58 6.91 5.45
N LYS A 154 -19.82 6.72 4.95
CA LYS A 154 -20.73 7.82 4.57
C LYS A 154 -21.20 8.71 5.74
N THR A 155 -20.66 8.55 6.93
CA THR A 155 -20.96 9.33 8.14
C THR A 155 -19.73 10.09 8.62
N ILE A 156 -19.69 11.38 8.30
CA ILE A 156 -19.16 12.56 9.07
C ILE A 156 -17.85 12.36 9.87
N ASN A 157 -16.89 11.50 9.47
CA ASN A 157 -15.59 11.50 10.11
C ASN A 157 -14.46 11.40 9.08
N PRO A 158 -13.39 12.20 9.24
CA PRO A 158 -12.23 12.13 8.36
C PRO A 158 -11.61 10.73 8.45
N VAL A 159 -11.06 10.27 7.33
CA VAL A 159 -10.37 9.00 7.10
C VAL A 159 -10.06 8.22 8.38
N SER A 160 -10.89 7.21 8.69
CA SER A 160 -10.61 6.36 9.85
C SER A 160 -9.57 5.31 9.47
N TYR A 161 -8.47 5.28 10.18
CA TYR A 161 -7.48 4.20 10.14
C TYR A 161 -7.53 3.43 11.46
N THR A 162 -7.07 2.18 11.44
CA THR A 162 -6.92 1.38 12.65
C THR A 162 -5.45 1.04 12.82
N HIS A 163 -4.88 1.46 13.94
CA HIS A 163 -3.56 1.13 14.39
C HIS A 163 -3.70 0.01 15.43
N LEU A 164 -3.32 -1.23 15.08
CA LEU A 164 -3.43 -2.38 15.97
C LEU A 164 -2.05 -3.03 16.11
N ARG A 165 -1.58 -3.16 17.34
CA ARG A 165 -0.35 -3.91 17.65
C ARG A 165 -0.61 -5.41 17.63
N ALA A 166 0.45 -6.21 17.46
CA ALA A 166 0.36 -7.66 17.38
C ALA A 166 -0.32 -8.31 18.62
N HIS A 167 -0.26 -7.67 19.77
CA HIS A 167 -0.82 -8.16 21.03
C HIS A 167 -2.25 -7.64 21.32
N GLU A 168 -2.80 -6.75 20.51
CA GLU A 168 -4.12 -6.13 20.68
C GLU A 168 -5.16 -6.73 19.69
N THR A 169 -4.82 -7.84 19.07
CA THR A 169 -5.75 -8.56 18.18
C THR A 169 -6.74 -9.39 19.02
N PRO A 170 -8.06 -9.18 18.84
CA PRO A 170 -9.07 -9.96 19.51
C PRO A 170 -9.08 -11.43 19.12
#